data_99492bf7386f7d4dcb3abdd1c1952dba
#
_entry.id   99492bf7386f7d4dcb3abdd1c1952dba
#
_cell.length_a   1.000
_cell.length_b   1.000
_cell.length_c   1.000
_cell.angle_alpha   90.00
_cell.angle_beta   90.00
_cell.angle_gamma   90.00
#
_symmetry.space_group_name_H-M   'P 1'
#
loop_
_entity.id
_entity.type
_entity.pdbx_description
1 polymer ?
#
loop_
_entity_poly.entity_id
_entity_poly.type
_entity_poly.pdbx_seq_one_letter_code
_entity_poly.pdbx_strand_id
1 'polypeptide(L)'
;MAGLAFEHLAVNVGDPVAVAEWYVTHLGMTVVRRGDAPAHMHFLADASRRAMIEIYNNPVARADLYRDLHPVQLHVAFTSADPDADTERLVAAGAVLVEHQRHPDGSHLVMLRDPWGLPIQLARRAVPMM
;
A
#
# COMPACT_ATOMS: atom_id res chain seq x y z
N MET A 1 11.42 4.15 29.81
CA MET A 1 11.75 4.64 28.46
C MET A 1 10.47 4.68 27.63
N ALA A 2 10.25 5.78 26.93
CA ALA A 2 9.15 5.88 26.00
C ALA A 2 9.44 5.07 24.73
N GLY A 3 8.45 4.40 24.17
CA GLY A 3 8.55 3.75 22.87
C GLY A 3 8.65 4.76 21.73
N LEU A 4 9.14 4.31 20.58
CA LEU A 4 9.12 5.10 19.35
C LEU A 4 7.77 4.91 18.65
N ALA A 5 7.23 5.98 18.10
CA ALA A 5 6.01 5.90 17.28
C ALA A 5 6.39 5.67 15.81
N PHE A 6 5.62 4.81 15.15
CA PHE A 6 5.77 4.61 13.71
C PHE A 6 5.27 5.85 12.97
N GLU A 7 6.05 6.38 12.04
CA GLU A 7 5.67 7.55 11.25
C GLU A 7 5.35 7.16 9.80
N HIS A 8 6.30 6.55 9.09
CA HIS A 8 6.09 6.22 7.69
C HIS A 8 6.92 5.03 7.23
N LEU A 9 6.45 4.40 6.16
CA LEU A 9 7.19 3.46 5.31
C LEU A 9 7.51 4.18 4.00
N ALA A 10 8.75 4.12 3.55
CA ALA A 10 9.17 4.74 2.29
C ALA A 10 9.32 3.71 1.18
N VAL A 11 8.87 4.05 -0.02
CA VAL A 11 9.06 3.23 -1.22
C VAL A 11 9.62 4.09 -2.35
N ASN A 12 10.69 3.59 -2.98
CA ASN A 12 11.34 4.22 -4.12
C ASN A 12 10.69 3.71 -5.41
N VAL A 13 10.11 4.60 -6.21
CA VAL A 13 9.33 4.22 -7.40
C VAL A 13 9.78 5.01 -8.62
N GLY A 14 9.46 4.48 -9.82
CA GLY A 14 9.85 5.14 -11.07
C GLY A 14 9.07 6.42 -11.36
N ASP A 15 7.76 6.44 -11.04
CA ASP A 15 6.88 7.58 -11.26
C ASP A 15 6.07 7.89 -9.99
N PRO A 16 6.63 8.67 -9.07
CA PRO A 16 5.96 8.98 -7.80
C PRO A 16 4.61 9.68 -7.95
N VAL A 17 4.47 10.53 -8.98
CA VAL A 17 3.22 11.26 -9.21
C VAL A 17 2.09 10.30 -9.56
N ALA A 18 2.35 9.39 -10.51
CA ALA A 18 1.35 8.40 -10.93
C ALA A 18 1.00 7.42 -9.80
N VAL A 19 2.01 6.94 -9.07
CA VAL A 19 1.81 6.02 -7.94
C VAL A 19 0.99 6.69 -6.84
N ALA A 20 1.35 7.92 -6.45
CA ALA A 20 0.62 8.66 -5.42
C ALA A 20 -0.84 8.90 -5.83
N GLU A 21 -1.07 9.27 -7.08
CA GLU A 21 -2.42 9.49 -7.60
C GLU A 21 -3.27 8.22 -7.52
N TRP A 22 -2.71 7.07 -7.86
CA TRP A 22 -3.41 5.79 -7.76
C TRP A 22 -3.78 5.46 -6.31
N TYR A 23 -2.85 5.66 -5.39
CA TYR A 23 -3.08 5.40 -3.96
C TYR A 23 -4.13 6.34 -3.37
N VAL A 24 -4.11 7.62 -3.75
CA VAL A 24 -5.15 8.59 -3.34
C VAL A 24 -6.52 8.17 -3.90
N THR A 25 -6.57 7.87 -5.20
CA THR A 25 -7.83 7.58 -5.88
C THR A 25 -8.45 6.25 -5.45
N HIS A 26 -7.61 5.20 -5.33
CA HIS A 26 -8.10 3.83 -5.17
C HIS A 26 -7.98 3.26 -3.77
N LEU A 27 -7.05 3.77 -2.95
CA LEU A 27 -6.90 3.35 -1.56
C LEU A 27 -7.39 4.41 -0.55
N GLY A 28 -7.89 5.54 -1.04
CA GLY A 28 -8.45 6.59 -0.18
C GLY A 28 -7.42 7.30 0.68
N MET A 29 -6.15 7.30 0.27
CA MET A 29 -5.10 8.00 1.00
C MET A 29 -5.16 9.51 0.75
N THR A 30 -4.60 10.28 1.67
CA THR A 30 -4.58 11.75 1.61
C THR A 30 -3.15 12.24 1.56
N VAL A 31 -2.86 13.16 0.64
CA VAL A 31 -1.55 13.82 0.56
C VAL A 31 -1.38 14.75 1.75
N VAL A 32 -0.37 14.46 2.59
CA VAL A 32 0.00 15.29 3.75
C VAL A 32 1.09 16.29 3.37
N ARG A 33 2.04 15.85 2.55
CA ARG A 33 3.15 16.69 2.09
C ARG A 33 3.58 16.25 0.69
N ARG A 34 3.95 17.22 -0.12
CA ARG A 34 4.43 17.01 -1.49
C ARG A 34 5.70 17.83 -1.70
N GLY A 35 6.70 17.21 -2.35
CA GLY A 35 7.91 17.89 -2.82
C GLY A 35 7.94 17.98 -4.34
N ASP A 36 8.84 18.83 -4.83
CA ASP A 36 9.03 19.06 -6.27
C ASP A 36 10.11 18.15 -6.85
N ALA A 37 10.39 18.35 -8.14
CA ALA A 37 11.50 17.69 -8.82
C ALA A 37 12.82 17.86 -8.05
N PRO A 38 13.74 16.89 -8.11
CA PRO A 38 13.67 15.66 -8.92
C PRO A 38 12.96 14.51 -8.26
N ALA A 39 12.82 14.48 -6.92
CA ALA A 39 12.34 13.33 -6.18
C ALA A 39 10.81 13.17 -6.23
N HIS A 40 10.06 14.26 -6.44
CA HIS A 40 8.60 14.28 -6.41
C HIS A 40 8.02 13.53 -5.20
N MET A 41 8.57 13.79 -4.02
CA MET A 41 8.19 13.13 -2.79
C MET A 41 6.72 13.39 -2.45
N HIS A 42 6.00 12.33 -2.05
CA HIS A 42 4.64 12.41 -1.55
C HIS A 42 4.54 11.62 -0.25
N PHE A 43 4.11 12.30 0.83
CA PHE A 43 3.70 11.62 2.05
C PHE A 43 2.19 11.45 2.02
N LEU A 44 1.72 10.22 2.04
CA LEU A 44 0.30 9.86 1.99
C LEU A 44 -0.12 9.26 3.33
N ALA A 45 -1.11 9.88 3.97
CA ALA A 45 -1.72 9.32 5.18
C ALA A 45 -2.85 8.36 4.80
N ASP A 46 -3.00 7.29 5.56
CA ASP A 46 -4.14 6.39 5.46
C ASP A 46 -5.39 7.00 6.10
N ALA A 47 -6.52 6.29 6.04
CA ALA A 47 -7.79 6.77 6.60
C ALA A 47 -7.72 7.00 8.11
N SER A 48 -6.87 6.29 8.85
CA SER A 48 -6.68 6.47 10.30
C SER A 48 -5.88 7.72 10.64
N ARG A 49 -5.08 8.23 9.71
CA ARG A 49 -4.14 9.34 9.86
C ARG A 49 -3.07 9.10 10.93
N ARG A 50 -2.76 7.83 11.21
CA ARG A 50 -1.74 7.44 12.20
C ARG A 50 -0.45 6.96 11.56
N ALA A 51 -0.49 6.60 10.29
CA ALA A 51 0.67 6.12 9.55
C ALA A 51 0.67 6.69 8.15
N MET A 52 1.87 6.81 7.58
CA MET A 52 2.04 7.33 6.23
C MET A 52 2.88 6.40 5.37
N ILE A 53 2.67 6.49 4.07
CA ILE A 53 3.59 5.96 3.09
C ILE A 53 4.25 7.15 2.40
N GLU A 54 5.59 7.14 2.35
CA GLU A 54 6.35 8.08 1.54
C GLU A 54 6.62 7.42 0.17
N ILE A 55 6.20 8.09 -0.89
CA ILE A 55 6.42 7.67 -2.27
C ILE A 55 7.31 8.72 -2.93
N TYR A 56 8.46 8.31 -3.44
CA TYR A 56 9.45 9.23 -4.03
C TYR A 56 10.33 8.50 -5.03
N ASN A 57 11.15 9.24 -5.74
CA ASN A 57 12.19 8.69 -6.61
C ASN A 57 13.56 9.21 -6.16
N ASN A 58 14.44 8.28 -5.82
CA ASN A 58 15.85 8.53 -5.62
C ASN A 58 16.62 7.57 -6.55
N PRO A 59 17.36 8.08 -7.53
CA PRO A 59 18.04 7.24 -8.53
C PRO A 59 19.22 6.42 -7.96
N VAL A 60 19.59 6.61 -6.70
CA VAL A 60 20.63 5.82 -6.06
C VAL A 60 20.25 4.35 -5.91
N ALA A 61 18.96 4.03 -5.96
CA ALA A 61 18.44 2.68 -5.80
C ALA A 61 17.46 2.32 -6.92
N ARG A 62 17.26 1.00 -7.14
CA ARG A 62 16.28 0.51 -8.10
C ARG A 62 14.87 0.95 -7.68
N ALA A 63 14.07 1.31 -8.68
CA ALA A 63 12.68 1.73 -8.47
C ALA A 63 11.68 0.61 -8.81
N ASP A 64 12.12 -0.47 -9.45
CA ASP A 64 11.28 -1.56 -9.96
C ASP A 64 11.45 -2.89 -9.18
N LEU A 65 12.17 -2.86 -8.07
CA LEU A 65 12.51 -4.04 -7.28
C LEU A 65 11.28 -4.80 -6.77
N TYR A 66 10.23 -4.10 -6.43
CA TYR A 66 9.05 -4.70 -5.77
C TYR A 66 8.37 -5.75 -6.62
N ARG A 67 8.43 -5.59 -7.93
CA ARG A 67 7.86 -6.54 -8.90
C ARG A 67 8.48 -7.93 -8.78
N ASP A 68 9.75 -8.00 -8.39
CA ASP A 68 10.52 -9.21 -8.26
C ASP A 68 10.44 -9.81 -6.84
N LEU A 69 9.92 -9.08 -5.87
CA LEU A 69 9.78 -9.57 -4.50
C LEU A 69 8.58 -10.50 -4.36
N HIS A 70 8.81 -11.60 -3.64
CA HIS A 70 7.70 -12.43 -3.21
C HIS A 70 6.85 -11.64 -2.18
N PRO A 71 5.52 -11.67 -2.28
CA PRO A 71 4.67 -10.87 -1.38
C PRO A 71 4.86 -11.17 0.12
N VAL A 72 5.33 -12.37 0.47
CA VAL A 72 5.64 -12.73 1.86
C VAL A 72 6.85 -11.95 2.40
N GLN A 73 7.77 -11.55 1.53
CA GLN A 73 8.97 -10.79 1.93
C GLN A 73 8.65 -9.35 2.31
N LEU A 74 7.71 -8.75 1.61
CA LEU A 74 7.25 -7.38 1.85
C LEU A 74 5.86 -7.21 1.28
N HIS A 75 4.95 -6.71 2.09
CA HIS A 75 3.65 -6.22 1.63
C HIS A 75 3.15 -5.14 2.58
N VAL A 76 2.30 -4.26 2.06
CA VAL A 76 1.63 -3.22 2.84
C VAL A 76 0.17 -3.62 2.97
N ALA A 77 -0.31 -3.80 4.19
CA ALA A 77 -1.68 -4.24 4.45
C ALA A 77 -2.60 -3.08 4.82
N PHE A 78 -3.79 -3.09 4.25
CA PHE A 78 -4.87 -2.17 4.56
C PHE A 78 -6.06 -2.94 5.09
N THR A 79 -6.75 -2.40 6.08
CA THR A 79 -8.02 -2.97 6.52
C THR A 79 -9.10 -2.73 5.46
N SER A 80 -9.94 -3.73 5.25
CA SER A 80 -11.07 -3.67 4.30
C SER A 80 -12.32 -4.24 4.95
N ALA A 81 -13.41 -3.51 4.88
CA ALA A 81 -14.70 -4.00 5.37
C ALA A 81 -15.32 -5.04 4.42
N ASP A 82 -14.97 -4.98 3.14
CA ASP A 82 -15.43 -5.91 2.10
C ASP A 82 -14.28 -6.23 1.13
N PRO A 83 -13.40 -7.19 1.49
CA PRO A 83 -12.26 -7.53 0.64
C PRO A 83 -12.62 -8.02 -0.77
N ASP A 84 -13.78 -8.65 -0.95
CA ASP A 84 -14.22 -9.09 -2.28
C ASP A 84 -14.54 -7.89 -3.18
N ALA A 85 -15.35 -6.96 -2.69
CA ALA A 85 -15.70 -5.75 -3.45
C ALA A 85 -14.47 -4.87 -3.71
N ASP A 86 -13.61 -4.70 -2.72
CA ASP A 86 -12.40 -3.92 -2.89
C ASP A 86 -11.42 -4.58 -3.87
N THR A 87 -11.29 -5.91 -3.84
CA THR A 87 -10.47 -6.65 -4.81
C THR A 87 -10.98 -6.41 -6.23
N GLU A 88 -12.27 -6.55 -6.46
CA GLU A 88 -12.86 -6.33 -7.78
C GLU A 88 -12.58 -4.91 -8.29
N ARG A 89 -12.77 -3.92 -7.44
CA ARG A 89 -12.53 -2.52 -7.76
C ARG A 89 -11.07 -2.23 -8.05
N LEU A 90 -10.14 -2.76 -7.24
CA LEU A 90 -8.71 -2.55 -7.42
C LEU A 90 -8.16 -3.25 -8.66
N VAL A 91 -8.65 -4.46 -8.95
CA VAL A 91 -8.26 -5.17 -10.19
C VAL A 91 -8.74 -4.41 -11.41
N ALA A 92 -9.94 -3.86 -11.39
CA ALA A 92 -10.44 -3.00 -12.46
C ALA A 92 -9.58 -1.73 -12.63
N ALA A 93 -8.92 -1.28 -11.57
CA ALA A 93 -8.01 -0.12 -11.58
C ALA A 93 -6.55 -0.49 -11.91
N GLY A 94 -6.25 -1.74 -12.25
CA GLY A 94 -4.93 -2.17 -12.69
C GLY A 94 -4.14 -3.00 -11.69
N ALA A 95 -4.64 -3.26 -10.50
CA ALA A 95 -4.01 -4.18 -9.56
C ALA A 95 -4.11 -5.62 -10.07
N VAL A 96 -3.19 -6.47 -9.63
CA VAL A 96 -3.15 -7.89 -9.98
C VAL A 96 -3.45 -8.72 -8.74
N LEU A 97 -4.47 -9.57 -8.82
CA LEU A 97 -4.79 -10.51 -7.74
C LEU A 97 -3.72 -11.60 -7.66
N VAL A 98 -3.20 -11.84 -6.46
CA VAL A 98 -2.24 -12.92 -6.19
C VAL A 98 -2.92 -14.08 -5.49
N GLU A 99 -3.63 -13.84 -4.38
CA GLU A 99 -4.20 -14.92 -3.57
C GLU A 99 -5.31 -14.42 -2.66
N HIS A 100 -6.34 -15.27 -2.48
CA HIS A 100 -7.31 -15.14 -1.40
C HIS A 100 -6.97 -16.14 -0.30
N GLN A 101 -7.06 -15.70 0.96
CA GLN A 101 -6.97 -16.56 2.13
C GLN A 101 -8.19 -16.35 3.01
N ARG A 102 -9.01 -17.40 3.14
CA ARG A 102 -10.16 -17.40 4.06
C ARG A 102 -9.82 -18.31 5.22
N HIS A 103 -9.76 -17.74 6.42
CA HIS A 103 -9.41 -18.47 7.63
C HIS A 103 -10.65 -19.02 8.33
N PRO A 104 -10.49 -20.13 9.12
CA PRO A 104 -11.63 -20.73 9.84
C PRO A 104 -12.29 -19.80 10.84
N ASP A 105 -11.57 -18.79 11.37
CA ASP A 105 -12.12 -17.80 12.31
C ASP A 105 -12.99 -16.73 11.63
N GLY A 106 -13.10 -16.76 10.29
CA GLY A 106 -13.84 -15.79 9.50
C GLY A 106 -12.98 -14.62 8.97
N SER A 107 -11.70 -14.57 9.29
CA SER A 107 -10.80 -13.56 8.73
C SER A 107 -10.58 -13.80 7.24
N HIS A 108 -10.52 -12.74 6.47
CA HIS A 108 -10.30 -12.78 5.02
C HIS A 108 -9.15 -11.86 4.65
N LEU A 109 -8.10 -12.45 4.07
CA LEU A 109 -6.92 -11.74 3.58
C LEU A 109 -6.83 -11.91 2.07
N VAL A 110 -6.58 -10.82 1.37
CA VAL A 110 -6.37 -10.85 -0.09
C VAL A 110 -5.04 -10.21 -0.40
N MET A 111 -4.17 -10.95 -1.08
CA MET A 111 -2.91 -10.42 -1.57
C MET A 111 -3.05 -9.99 -3.01
N LEU A 112 -2.64 -8.75 -3.29
CA LEU A 112 -2.59 -8.18 -4.64
C LEU A 112 -1.21 -7.57 -4.87
N ARG A 113 -0.94 -7.20 -6.12
CA ARG A 113 0.11 -6.25 -6.45
C ARG A 113 -0.52 -4.99 -7.01
N ASP A 114 0.02 -3.84 -6.65
CA ASP A 114 -0.40 -2.60 -7.30
C ASP A 114 0.04 -2.61 -8.78
N PRO A 115 -0.36 -1.63 -9.61
CA PRO A 115 -0.01 -1.64 -11.04
C PRO A 115 1.50 -1.64 -11.31
N TRP A 116 2.32 -1.25 -10.36
CA TRP A 116 3.79 -1.22 -10.49
C TRP A 116 4.48 -2.41 -9.80
N GLY A 117 3.70 -3.32 -9.22
CA GLY A 117 4.20 -4.58 -8.67
C GLY A 117 4.42 -4.60 -7.17
N LEU A 118 4.20 -3.50 -6.43
CA LEU A 118 4.30 -3.50 -4.99
C LEU A 118 3.21 -4.39 -4.38
N PRO A 119 3.58 -5.38 -3.53
CA PRO A 119 2.58 -6.20 -2.87
C PRO A 119 1.76 -5.39 -1.86
N ILE A 120 0.46 -5.45 -2.02
CA ILE A 120 -0.51 -4.87 -1.09
C ILE A 120 -1.48 -5.96 -0.63
N GLN A 121 -1.95 -5.86 0.60
CA GLN A 121 -2.86 -6.84 1.16
C GLN A 121 -4.11 -6.12 1.69
N LEU A 122 -5.26 -6.72 1.45
CA LEU A 122 -6.51 -6.34 2.12
C LEU A 122 -6.76 -7.29 3.28
N ALA A 123 -7.08 -6.75 4.44
CA ALA A 123 -7.28 -7.55 5.63
C ALA A 123 -8.61 -7.22 6.31
N ARG A 124 -9.46 -8.23 6.44
CA ARG A 124 -10.62 -8.18 7.32
C ARG A 124 -10.44 -9.21 8.42
N ARG A 125 -10.21 -8.75 9.63
CA ARG A 125 -10.06 -9.62 10.79
C ARG A 125 -11.41 -9.94 11.40
N ALA A 126 -11.62 -11.20 11.81
CA ALA A 126 -12.80 -11.58 12.58
C ALA A 126 -12.87 -10.78 13.89
N VAL A 127 -11.70 -10.57 14.51
CA VAL A 127 -11.53 -9.69 15.67
C VAL A 127 -10.41 -8.71 15.38
N PRO A 128 -10.67 -7.39 15.36
CA PRO A 128 -9.62 -6.39 15.16
C PRO A 128 -8.50 -6.54 16.18
N MET A 129 -7.23 -6.30 15.74
CA MET A 129 -6.07 -6.40 16.62
C MET A 129 -5.83 -5.13 17.43
N MET A 130 -6.27 -3.97 16.93
CA MET A 130 -6.16 -2.67 17.59
C MET A 130 -7.41 -1.84 17.31
#